data_4bcaba2bf7d832eba8efc4cd91a1aad8
#
_entry.id   4bcaba2bf7d832eba8efc4cd91a1aad8
#
_cell.length_a   1.000
_cell.length_b   1.000
_cell.length_c   1.000
_cell.angle_alpha   90.00
_cell.angle_beta   90.00
_cell.angle_gamma   90.00
#
_symmetry.space_group_name_H-M   'P 1'
#
loop_
_entity.id
_entity.type
_entity.pdbx_description
1 polymer ?
#
loop_
_entity_poly.entity_id
_entity_poly.type
_entity_poly.pdbx_seq_one_letter_code
_entity_poly.pdbx_strand_id
1 'polypeptide(L)'
;YGTGKSHLMAVISAIAEHKDLAKRIGNARVADCAAQIAGHFKVIRTEIGSTTMSLRDIICTVLEDNLARLGVKYEFPATGERHENKTAFQEMMAAFQAAHKDRGLVLVVDELLDYLRSRKDQELSLDLSFLRELGEVCKGTRFRFISGVQESLFDNPRFQFVADTLRRVKDRFEQVRIARDDVAFVVAERLLKKDAKQQALVREHLTKFGPLYGSLNERLDEFVRLYPVHPAYLDTFERVSVAEKREVLKTLSATIRRIVNDDVPEDDTGLIAYDSYWGVLRDNPSFRSVPEIKEVIDKSTVLEARIQQAFTRPQYRPAAMRIIHALSVHRLTMDDIYAPLGATAEELRDDLCLMLPLPEREAGFLRTVVETVLKEIVRTVSGQFLSFNKENGQYFIDLKKDVDFDSLIEKKAESLDDSQLDRYYFDALRRVVLEDPDAAPYVTGYRIWEHEVEWRERKAGRDGYLFFGAPNERSTAQPPRDFYLYFVQPFDTPYFKDE
;
A
#
# COMPACT_ATOMS: atom_id res chain seq x y z
N TYR A 1 2.39 7.58 14.65
CA TYR A 1 3.08 6.78 15.67
C TYR A 1 4.34 6.13 15.07
N GLY A 2 5.46 6.11 15.84
CA GLY A 2 6.67 5.36 15.44
C GLY A 2 7.75 6.12 14.68
N THR A 3 7.54 7.39 14.32
CA THR A 3 8.53 8.21 13.59
C THR A 3 9.67 8.76 14.47
N GLY A 4 9.69 8.44 15.76
CA GLY A 4 10.73 8.92 16.69
C GLY A 4 10.43 10.24 17.39
N LYS A 5 9.23 10.81 17.26
CA LYS A 5 8.84 12.09 17.90
C LYS A 5 9.11 12.11 19.41
N SER A 6 8.50 11.17 20.15
CA SER A 6 8.68 11.08 21.61
C SER A 6 10.14 10.84 21.99
N HIS A 7 10.89 10.10 21.15
CA HIS A 7 12.32 9.91 21.35
C HIS A 7 13.10 11.21 21.13
N LEU A 8 12.82 11.95 20.05
CA LEU A 8 13.44 13.26 19.80
C LEU A 8 13.17 14.23 20.95
N MET A 9 11.92 14.33 21.41
CA MET A 9 11.56 15.14 22.57
C MET A 9 12.29 14.69 23.85
N ALA A 10 12.44 13.38 24.06
CA ALA A 10 13.19 12.85 25.19
C ALA A 10 14.69 13.21 25.12
N VAL A 11 15.29 13.12 23.94
CA VAL A 11 16.71 13.49 23.72
C VAL A 11 16.91 14.99 23.93
N ILE A 12 16.10 15.85 23.33
CA ILE A 12 16.16 17.30 23.52
C ILE A 12 16.01 17.65 24.99
N SER A 13 15.05 17.05 25.69
CA SER A 13 14.83 17.28 27.10
C SER A 13 16.02 16.86 27.95
N ALA A 14 16.62 15.71 27.72
CA ALA A 14 17.78 15.22 28.45
C ALA A 14 19.00 16.13 28.25
N ILE A 15 19.23 16.59 27.01
CA ILE A 15 20.31 17.56 26.71
C ILE A 15 20.05 18.88 27.41
N ALA A 16 18.82 19.40 27.36
CA ALA A 16 18.46 20.66 27.99
C ALA A 16 18.70 20.64 29.51
N GLU A 17 18.52 19.49 30.19
CA GLU A 17 18.75 19.32 31.63
C GLU A 17 20.21 19.05 31.99
N HIS A 18 20.93 18.28 31.15
CA HIS A 18 22.22 17.70 31.49
C HIS A 18 23.35 18.17 30.54
N LYS A 19 24.29 18.92 31.04
CA LYS A 19 25.37 19.54 30.27
C LYS A 19 26.24 18.53 29.50
N ASP A 20 26.48 17.34 30.07
CA ASP A 20 27.42 16.38 29.49
C ASP A 20 26.82 15.54 28.38
N LEU A 21 25.51 15.56 28.18
CA LEU A 21 24.85 14.71 27.19
C LEU A 21 25.04 15.18 25.74
N ALA A 22 25.28 16.46 25.50
CA ALA A 22 25.62 16.97 24.18
C ALA A 22 26.83 16.27 23.54
N LYS A 23 27.82 15.90 24.38
CA LYS A 23 29.04 15.20 23.94
C LYS A 23 28.80 13.77 23.45
N ARG A 24 27.62 13.17 23.76
CA ARG A 24 27.26 11.82 23.34
C ARG A 24 26.62 11.79 21.95
N ILE A 25 26.38 12.93 21.34
CA ILE A 25 25.81 13.03 20.02
C ILE A 25 26.90 12.71 18.99
N GLY A 26 26.68 11.67 18.17
CA GLY A 26 27.68 11.21 17.20
C GLY A 26 27.88 12.15 16.00
N ASN A 27 26.90 13.00 15.67
CA ASN A 27 27.02 14.00 14.63
C ASN A 27 27.57 15.31 15.23
N ALA A 28 28.79 15.70 14.83
CA ALA A 28 29.50 16.88 15.38
C ALA A 28 28.69 18.18 15.24
N ARG A 29 28.08 18.43 14.09
CA ARG A 29 27.26 19.61 13.82
C ARG A 29 26.05 19.70 14.73
N VAL A 30 25.39 18.57 14.98
CA VAL A 30 24.26 18.50 15.92
C VAL A 30 24.75 18.64 17.36
N ALA A 31 25.90 18.07 17.71
CA ALA A 31 26.52 18.19 19.02
C ALA A 31 26.86 19.68 19.35
N ASP A 32 27.39 20.42 18.39
CA ASP A 32 27.70 21.86 18.55
C ASP A 32 26.43 22.70 18.79
N CYS A 33 25.35 22.43 18.05
CA CYS A 33 24.05 23.06 18.29
C CYS A 33 23.47 22.68 19.67
N ALA A 34 23.55 21.40 20.02
CA ALA A 34 23.07 20.90 21.31
C ALA A 34 23.83 21.48 22.51
N ALA A 35 25.13 21.78 22.36
CA ALA A 35 25.94 22.39 23.42
C ALA A 35 25.39 23.75 23.85
N GLN A 36 24.69 24.48 22.96
CA GLN A 36 24.13 25.81 23.26
C GLN A 36 22.95 25.73 24.26
N ILE A 37 22.27 24.60 24.34
CA ILE A 37 21.11 24.40 25.25
C ILE A 37 21.44 23.47 26.42
N ALA A 38 22.58 22.78 26.37
CA ALA A 38 22.91 21.69 27.29
C ALA A 38 23.07 22.18 28.74
N GLY A 39 22.22 21.68 29.63
CA GLY A 39 22.21 22.04 31.06
C GLY A 39 21.65 23.40 31.38
N HIS A 40 21.07 24.13 30.42
CA HIS A 40 20.54 25.47 30.63
C HIS A 40 19.05 25.53 31.02
N PHE A 41 18.37 24.38 31.07
CA PHE A 41 16.94 24.33 31.35
C PHE A 41 16.60 23.29 32.43
N LYS A 42 15.49 23.51 33.12
CA LYS A 42 14.71 22.47 33.81
C LYS A 42 13.58 22.02 32.87
N VAL A 43 13.25 20.73 32.87
CA VAL A 43 12.28 20.18 31.96
C VAL A 43 11.11 19.53 32.72
N ILE A 44 9.90 19.96 32.37
CA ILE A 44 8.65 19.34 32.82
C ILE A 44 8.05 18.59 31.64
N ARG A 45 7.68 17.31 31.83
CA ARG A 45 7.08 16.47 30.81
C ARG A 45 5.70 16.03 31.25
N THR A 46 4.76 16.08 30.32
CA THR A 46 3.41 15.57 30.52
C THR A 46 2.88 14.99 29.23
N GLU A 47 1.96 14.08 29.36
CA GLU A 47 1.14 13.53 28.28
C GLU A 47 -0.31 13.94 28.56
N ILE A 48 -1.01 14.44 27.53
CA ILE A 48 -2.39 14.89 27.67
C ILE A 48 -3.29 13.91 26.91
N GLY A 49 -4.07 13.13 27.66
CA GLY A 49 -5.12 12.30 27.11
C GLY A 49 -6.44 13.05 26.93
N SER A 50 -7.47 12.38 26.40
CA SER A 50 -8.82 12.92 26.28
C SER A 50 -9.40 13.24 27.64
N THR A 51 -9.74 14.50 27.89
CA THR A 51 -10.32 15.01 29.14
C THR A 51 -11.25 16.19 28.87
N THR A 52 -12.14 16.49 29.80
CA THR A 52 -13.06 17.63 29.73
C THR A 52 -12.43 18.93 30.28
N MET A 53 -11.28 18.86 30.96
CA MET A 53 -10.59 20.04 31.46
C MET A 53 -10.07 20.91 30.31
N SER A 54 -10.00 22.23 30.52
CA SER A 54 -9.39 23.14 29.55
C SER A 54 -7.87 22.92 29.45
N LEU A 55 -7.28 23.19 28.27
CA LEU A 55 -5.84 23.08 28.08
C LEU A 55 -5.06 23.98 29.07
N ARG A 56 -5.61 25.16 29.35
CA ARG A 56 -5.05 26.08 30.35
C ARG A 56 -4.96 25.45 31.74
N ASP A 57 -6.08 24.86 32.22
CA ASP A 57 -6.12 24.31 33.57
C ASP A 57 -5.21 23.09 33.69
N ILE A 58 -5.13 22.25 32.66
CA ILE A 58 -4.21 21.10 32.64
C ILE A 58 -2.76 21.58 32.74
N ILE A 59 -2.36 22.56 31.89
CA ILE A 59 -0.97 23.05 31.84
C ILE A 59 -0.62 23.79 33.14
N CYS A 60 -1.51 24.60 33.69
CA CYS A 60 -1.28 25.32 34.94
C CYS A 60 -1.10 24.33 36.09
N THR A 61 -1.97 23.36 36.25
CA THR A 61 -1.88 22.31 37.29
C THR A 61 -0.55 21.53 37.19
N VAL A 62 -0.20 21.09 35.97
CA VAL A 62 1.05 20.36 35.72
C VAL A 62 2.26 21.22 36.09
N LEU A 63 2.23 22.53 35.79
CA LEU A 63 3.31 23.46 36.15
C LEU A 63 3.38 23.65 37.66
N GLU A 64 2.27 23.90 38.34
CA GLU A 64 2.20 24.07 39.80
C GLU A 64 2.80 22.88 40.54
N ASP A 65 2.34 21.66 40.21
CA ASP A 65 2.82 20.44 40.84
C ASP A 65 4.31 20.19 40.65
N ASN A 66 4.84 20.50 39.46
CA ASN A 66 6.25 20.30 39.16
C ASN A 66 7.12 21.43 39.67
N LEU A 67 6.65 22.68 39.66
CA LEU A 67 7.34 23.81 40.28
C LEU A 67 7.51 23.62 41.78
N ALA A 68 6.47 23.10 42.48
CA ALA A 68 6.56 22.77 43.89
C ALA A 68 7.68 21.74 44.17
N ARG A 69 7.82 20.70 43.32
CA ARG A 69 8.90 19.72 43.38
C ARG A 69 10.29 20.35 43.12
N LEU A 70 10.35 21.41 42.32
CA LEU A 70 11.57 22.19 42.07
C LEU A 70 11.87 23.25 43.13
N GLY A 71 11.05 23.30 44.20
CA GLY A 71 11.21 24.26 45.29
C GLY A 71 10.70 25.67 44.97
N VAL A 72 9.88 25.81 43.94
CA VAL A 72 9.25 27.10 43.56
C VAL A 72 7.78 27.07 43.95
N LYS A 73 7.37 28.03 44.77
CA LYS A 73 5.97 28.23 45.16
C LYS A 73 5.34 29.26 44.25
N TYR A 74 4.42 28.84 43.43
CA TYR A 74 3.60 29.68 42.57
C TYR A 74 2.27 28.99 42.29
N GLU A 75 1.18 29.74 42.39
CA GLU A 75 -0.18 29.28 42.09
C GLU A 75 -0.76 30.18 40.99
N PHE A 76 -1.29 29.58 39.95
CA PHE A 76 -1.91 30.33 38.85
C PHE A 76 -3.28 30.90 39.32
N PRO A 77 -3.65 32.13 38.91
CA PRO A 77 -4.99 32.67 39.14
C PRO A 77 -6.07 31.75 38.60
N ALA A 78 -7.17 31.63 39.34
CA ALA A 78 -8.31 30.80 38.94
C ALA A 78 -8.91 31.26 37.59
N THR A 79 -9.46 30.29 36.83
CA THR A 79 -10.12 30.61 35.57
C THR A 79 -11.35 31.49 35.82
N GLY A 80 -11.38 32.68 35.20
CA GLY A 80 -12.46 33.69 35.40
C GLY A 80 -12.03 34.93 36.20
N GLU A 81 -10.87 34.93 36.88
CA GLU A 81 -10.28 36.14 37.42
C GLU A 81 -9.72 37.02 36.30
N ARG A 82 -9.74 38.36 36.49
CA ARG A 82 -9.27 39.33 35.47
C ARG A 82 -7.72 39.35 35.39
N HIS A 83 -7.12 38.18 35.17
CA HIS A 83 -5.69 38.06 34.96
C HIS A 83 -5.41 37.55 33.56
N GLU A 84 -4.56 38.27 32.82
CA GLU A 84 -4.12 37.80 31.50
C GLU A 84 -3.15 36.63 31.68
N ASN A 85 -3.36 35.51 30.96
CA ASN A 85 -2.49 34.35 31.02
C ASN A 85 -1.00 34.73 30.81
N LYS A 86 -0.72 35.67 29.91
CA LYS A 86 0.63 36.14 29.65
C LYS A 86 1.29 36.69 30.91
N THR A 87 0.59 37.53 31.69
CA THR A 87 1.07 38.09 32.95
C THR A 87 1.34 37.02 33.99
N ALA A 88 0.39 36.07 34.17
CA ALA A 88 0.54 34.98 35.10
C ALA A 88 1.77 34.09 34.78
N PHE A 89 2.01 33.80 33.51
CA PHE A 89 3.20 33.05 33.09
C PHE A 89 4.51 33.85 33.27
N GLN A 90 4.49 35.19 33.12
CA GLN A 90 5.64 36.02 33.38
C GLN A 90 6.00 36.06 34.90
N GLU A 91 4.97 36.15 35.76
CA GLU A 91 5.13 36.08 37.22
C GLU A 91 5.65 34.70 37.65
N MET A 92 5.09 33.63 37.10
CA MET A 92 5.57 32.25 37.30
C MET A 92 7.04 32.12 36.93
N MET A 93 7.44 32.65 35.77
CA MET A 93 8.85 32.62 35.33
C MET A 93 9.75 33.50 36.21
N ALA A 94 9.28 34.64 36.74
CA ALA A 94 10.02 35.43 37.69
C ALA A 94 10.25 34.65 38.99
N ALA A 95 9.23 33.99 39.54
CA ALA A 95 9.35 33.11 40.71
C ALA A 95 10.33 31.94 40.46
N PHE A 96 10.24 31.31 39.28
CA PHE A 96 11.15 30.23 38.88
C PHE A 96 12.61 30.72 38.81
N GLN A 97 12.88 31.87 38.17
CA GLN A 97 14.22 32.40 38.01
C GLN A 97 14.84 32.90 39.34
N ALA A 98 14.02 33.31 40.30
CA ALA A 98 14.49 33.63 41.65
C ALA A 98 15.12 32.43 42.34
N ALA A 99 14.54 31.22 42.15
CA ALA A 99 15.05 29.96 42.68
C ALA A 99 16.14 29.33 41.80
N HIS A 100 16.03 29.46 40.49
CA HIS A 100 16.91 28.82 39.51
C HIS A 100 17.55 29.86 38.58
N LYS A 101 18.51 30.64 39.14
CA LYS A 101 19.25 31.66 38.38
C LYS A 101 19.90 31.04 37.13
N ASP A 102 19.82 31.78 36.01
CA ASP A 102 20.42 31.40 34.72
C ASP A 102 19.83 30.18 34.02
N ARG A 103 18.78 29.58 34.55
CA ARG A 103 18.07 28.46 33.88
C ARG A 103 16.76 28.93 33.29
N GLY A 104 16.39 28.29 32.15
CA GLY A 104 15.05 28.35 31.58
C GLY A 104 14.19 27.16 32.01
N LEU A 105 12.93 27.20 31.66
CA LEU A 105 11.97 26.15 31.89
C LEU A 105 11.43 25.64 30.55
N VAL A 106 11.48 24.34 30.29
CA VAL A 106 10.88 23.70 29.11
C VAL A 106 9.70 22.86 29.56
N LEU A 107 8.55 23.12 28.98
CA LEU A 107 7.38 22.25 29.07
C LEU A 107 7.26 21.40 27.81
N VAL A 108 7.26 20.08 27.96
CA VAL A 108 7.10 19.10 26.88
C VAL A 108 5.76 18.41 27.04
N VAL A 109 4.91 18.53 26.03
CA VAL A 109 3.57 17.96 26.01
C VAL A 109 3.47 16.98 24.85
N ASP A 110 3.23 15.69 25.13
CA ASP A 110 2.95 14.71 24.09
C ASP A 110 1.44 14.51 23.91
N GLU A 111 1.04 14.04 22.73
CA GLU A 111 -0.33 13.73 22.32
C GLU A 111 -1.33 14.91 22.35
N LEU A 112 -0.84 16.14 22.21
CA LEU A 112 -1.67 17.34 22.18
C LEU A 112 -2.78 17.29 21.10
N LEU A 113 -2.52 16.67 19.95
CA LEU A 113 -3.49 16.60 18.86
C LEU A 113 -4.72 15.76 19.25
N ASP A 114 -4.53 14.64 19.94
CA ASP A 114 -5.64 13.77 20.37
C ASP A 114 -6.52 14.46 21.40
N TYR A 115 -5.91 15.25 22.29
CA TYR A 115 -6.65 16.14 23.17
C TYR A 115 -7.50 17.15 22.38
N LEU A 116 -6.90 17.91 21.45
CA LEU A 116 -7.61 18.93 20.66
C LEU A 116 -8.74 18.32 19.81
N ARG A 117 -8.57 17.09 19.31
CA ARG A 117 -9.59 16.35 18.56
C ARG A 117 -10.81 15.98 19.43
N SER A 118 -10.62 15.77 20.72
CA SER A 118 -11.69 15.43 21.65
C SER A 118 -12.54 16.63 22.08
N ARG A 119 -12.07 17.87 21.79
CA ARG A 119 -12.73 19.11 22.24
C ARG A 119 -13.91 19.50 21.39
N LYS A 120 -14.92 20.15 22.01
CA LYS A 120 -16.03 20.79 21.31
C LYS A 120 -15.57 22.10 20.67
N ASP A 121 -16.26 22.57 19.65
CA ASP A 121 -15.85 23.71 18.82
C ASP A 121 -15.55 25.00 19.63
N GLN A 122 -16.41 25.35 20.59
CA GLN A 122 -16.19 26.53 21.44
C GLN A 122 -14.99 26.37 22.37
N GLU A 123 -14.84 25.20 22.98
CA GLU A 123 -13.72 24.87 23.86
C GLU A 123 -12.40 24.86 23.09
N LEU A 124 -12.41 24.28 21.88
CA LEU A 124 -11.25 24.24 20.99
C LEU A 124 -10.74 25.66 20.65
N SER A 125 -11.66 26.59 20.38
CA SER A 125 -11.29 28.00 20.10
C SER A 125 -10.59 28.65 21.27
N LEU A 126 -11.02 28.36 22.51
CA LEU A 126 -10.37 28.86 23.73
C LEU A 126 -8.99 28.22 23.93
N ASP A 127 -8.88 26.92 23.75
CA ASP A 127 -7.62 26.19 23.89
C ASP A 127 -6.58 26.63 22.84
N LEU A 128 -7.00 26.90 21.60
CA LEU A 128 -6.13 27.46 20.56
C LEU A 128 -5.69 28.91 20.87
N SER A 129 -6.59 29.69 21.45
CA SER A 129 -6.24 31.05 21.90
C SER A 129 -5.22 31.02 23.04
N PHE A 130 -5.35 30.09 23.97
CA PHE A 130 -4.38 29.85 25.03
C PHE A 130 -3.01 29.42 24.47
N LEU A 131 -2.97 28.51 23.48
CA LEU A 131 -1.72 28.14 22.81
C LEU A 131 -1.02 29.32 22.15
N ARG A 132 -1.79 30.21 21.51
CA ARG A 132 -1.23 31.44 20.94
C ARG A 132 -0.56 32.31 22.01
N GLU A 133 -1.23 32.53 23.16
CA GLU A 133 -0.71 33.31 24.29
C GLU A 133 0.56 32.66 24.87
N LEU A 134 0.55 31.33 25.00
CA LEU A 134 1.73 30.57 25.45
C LEU A 134 2.91 30.74 24.48
N GLY A 135 2.67 30.80 23.18
CA GLY A 135 3.70 31.11 22.18
C GLY A 135 4.30 32.53 22.35
N GLU A 136 3.47 33.50 22.77
CA GLU A 136 3.96 34.85 23.08
C GLU A 136 4.80 34.88 24.36
N VAL A 137 4.44 34.13 25.39
CA VAL A 137 5.24 33.94 26.61
C VAL A 137 6.63 33.36 26.27
N CYS A 138 6.67 32.36 25.37
CA CYS A 138 7.92 31.75 24.92
C CYS A 138 8.89 32.76 24.26
N LYS A 139 8.36 33.77 23.56
CA LYS A 139 9.17 34.83 22.94
C LYS A 139 9.72 35.83 23.96
N GLY A 140 8.95 36.13 25.00
CA GLY A 140 9.28 37.18 25.98
C GLY A 140 10.02 36.69 27.21
N THR A 141 10.16 35.39 27.42
CA THR A 141 10.76 34.81 28.64
C THR A 141 11.73 33.67 28.30
N ARG A 142 12.36 33.08 29.33
CA ARG A 142 13.11 31.80 29.17
C ARG A 142 12.23 30.56 29.32
N PHE A 143 10.92 30.68 29.13
CA PHE A 143 9.99 29.56 29.01
C PHE A 143 10.02 29.03 27.58
N ARG A 144 10.01 27.73 27.42
CA ARG A 144 9.91 27.06 26.10
C ARG A 144 8.84 25.98 26.15
N PHE A 145 8.11 25.83 25.07
CA PHE A 145 7.06 24.84 24.90
C PHE A 145 7.36 23.96 23.70
N ILE A 146 7.35 22.65 23.90
CA ILE A 146 7.54 21.64 22.84
C ILE A 146 6.35 20.72 22.89
N SER A 147 5.72 20.46 21.74
CA SER A 147 4.64 19.50 21.65
C SER A 147 4.86 18.50 20.53
N GLY A 148 4.59 17.23 20.82
CA GLY A 148 4.51 16.15 19.84
C GLY A 148 3.10 16.04 19.26
N VAL A 149 2.99 16.12 17.93
CA VAL A 149 1.73 15.90 17.20
C VAL A 149 1.92 14.84 16.13
N GLN A 150 0.90 14.02 15.89
CA GLN A 150 1.00 12.87 14.97
C GLN A 150 0.82 13.26 13.51
N GLU A 151 -0.02 14.26 13.27
CA GLU A 151 -0.32 14.82 11.95
C GLU A 151 -0.07 16.32 11.97
N SER A 152 -0.10 16.94 10.78
CA SER A 152 -0.10 18.39 10.71
C SER A 152 -1.37 18.94 11.35
N LEU A 153 -1.22 19.58 12.51
CA LEU A 153 -2.32 20.25 13.20
C LEU A 153 -3.00 21.27 12.27
N PHE A 154 -2.20 21.95 11.46
CA PHE A 154 -2.62 23.11 10.67
C PHE A 154 -3.31 22.74 9.35
N ASP A 155 -3.14 21.52 8.86
CA ASP A 155 -3.70 21.05 7.60
C ASP A 155 -4.85 20.04 7.83
N ASN A 156 -5.30 19.84 9.08
CA ASN A 156 -6.33 18.88 9.41
C ASN A 156 -7.74 19.44 9.07
N PRO A 157 -8.53 18.76 8.23
CA PRO A 157 -9.85 19.23 7.80
C PRO A 157 -10.84 19.52 8.95
N ARG A 158 -10.71 18.80 10.06
CA ARG A 158 -11.56 18.97 11.25
C ARG A 158 -11.44 20.38 11.86
N PHE A 159 -10.31 21.07 11.65
CA PHE A 159 -10.05 22.37 12.22
C PHE A 159 -10.27 23.53 11.24
N GLN A 160 -10.89 23.28 10.08
CA GLN A 160 -11.14 24.32 9.07
C GLN A 160 -11.99 25.48 9.61
N PHE A 161 -12.94 25.20 10.50
CA PHE A 161 -13.82 26.23 11.10
C PHE A 161 -13.06 27.20 12.03
N VAL A 162 -11.86 26.85 12.49
CA VAL A 162 -10.95 27.69 13.30
C VAL A 162 -9.66 28.05 12.55
N ALA A 163 -9.66 28.02 11.23
CA ALA A 163 -8.48 28.21 10.40
C ALA A 163 -7.72 29.51 10.69
N ASP A 164 -8.42 30.62 10.94
CA ASP A 164 -7.78 31.89 11.26
C ASP A 164 -7.08 31.85 12.62
N THR A 165 -7.66 31.21 13.62
CA THR A 165 -7.04 31.02 14.93
C THR A 165 -5.82 30.10 14.83
N LEU A 166 -5.95 29.00 14.07
CA LEU A 166 -4.84 28.10 13.78
C LEU A 166 -3.67 28.80 13.08
N ARG A 167 -3.95 29.66 12.08
CA ARG A 167 -2.92 30.45 11.40
C ARG A 167 -2.13 31.29 12.39
N ARG A 168 -2.81 31.96 13.34
CA ARG A 168 -2.16 32.76 14.38
C ARG A 168 -1.33 31.94 15.38
N VAL A 169 -1.74 30.70 15.65
CA VAL A 169 -0.94 29.72 16.42
C VAL A 169 0.30 29.31 15.62
N LYS A 170 0.13 28.99 14.33
CA LYS A 170 1.23 28.61 13.42
C LYS A 170 2.35 29.67 13.40
N ASP A 171 2.00 30.96 13.39
CA ASP A 171 2.95 32.06 13.35
C ASP A 171 3.77 32.17 14.64
N ARG A 172 3.44 31.48 15.71
CA ARG A 172 4.10 31.49 17.01
C ARG A 172 5.00 30.30 17.30
N PHE A 173 4.85 29.21 16.54
CA PHE A 173 5.57 27.96 16.72
C PHE A 173 6.28 27.53 15.44
N GLU A 174 7.49 27.03 15.61
CA GLU A 174 8.19 26.33 14.52
C GLU A 174 7.76 24.90 14.43
N GLN A 175 7.54 24.43 13.20
CA GLN A 175 7.18 23.06 12.92
C GLN A 175 8.41 22.29 12.45
N VAL A 176 8.74 21.22 13.18
CA VAL A 176 9.74 20.25 12.76
C VAL A 176 9.00 19.00 12.26
N ARG A 177 9.06 18.75 10.96
CA ARG A 177 8.50 17.53 10.37
C ARG A 177 9.59 16.49 10.27
N ILE A 178 9.31 15.28 10.79
CA ILE A 178 10.15 14.12 10.52
C ILE A 178 9.75 13.64 9.13
N ALA A 179 10.64 13.83 8.16
CA ALA A 179 10.39 13.50 6.78
C ALA A 179 10.47 11.98 6.51
N ARG A 180 10.08 11.60 5.31
CA ARG A 180 10.04 10.23 4.80
C ARG A 180 11.42 9.57 4.82
N ASP A 181 12.41 10.26 4.30
CA ASP A 181 13.81 9.81 4.24
C ASP A 181 14.40 9.55 5.63
N ASP A 182 13.86 10.21 6.66
CA ASP A 182 14.28 10.02 8.04
C ASP A 182 13.90 8.62 8.57
N VAL A 183 12.78 8.03 8.11
CA VAL A 183 12.37 6.69 8.55
C VAL A 183 13.34 5.64 8.00
N ALA A 184 13.67 5.72 6.72
CA ALA A 184 14.66 4.83 6.09
C ALA A 184 16.04 4.96 6.74
N PHE A 185 16.45 6.19 7.07
CA PHE A 185 17.68 6.45 7.80
C PHE A 185 17.66 5.84 9.20
N VAL A 186 16.55 6.02 9.95
CA VAL A 186 16.41 5.45 11.30
C VAL A 186 16.43 3.94 11.27
N VAL A 187 15.78 3.30 10.28
CA VAL A 187 15.81 1.84 10.10
C VAL A 187 17.23 1.38 9.82
N ALA A 188 17.95 2.02 8.88
CA ALA A 188 19.30 1.67 8.52
C ALA A 188 20.27 1.78 9.70
N GLU A 189 20.23 2.89 10.45
CA GLU A 189 21.18 3.15 11.54
C GLU A 189 20.87 2.43 12.84
N ARG A 190 19.59 2.07 13.10
CA ARG A 190 19.19 1.45 14.38
C ARG A 190 18.98 -0.05 14.30
N LEU A 191 18.37 -0.52 13.20
CA LEU A 191 18.05 -1.93 13.05
C LEU A 191 19.06 -2.66 12.19
N LEU A 192 19.66 -1.97 11.22
CA LEU A 192 20.46 -2.57 10.14
C LEU A 192 21.89 -2.03 10.08
N LYS A 193 22.38 -1.45 11.17
CA LYS A 193 23.75 -0.88 11.19
C LYS A 193 24.79 -1.92 10.79
N LYS A 194 25.59 -1.60 9.80
CA LYS A 194 26.65 -2.44 9.24
C LYS A 194 27.97 -1.71 9.25
N ASP A 195 29.04 -2.43 9.55
CA ASP A 195 30.40 -1.92 9.36
C ASP A 195 30.82 -1.95 7.88
N ALA A 196 31.97 -1.36 7.57
CA ALA A 196 32.47 -1.29 6.18
C ALA A 196 32.71 -2.67 5.54
N LYS A 197 33.09 -3.68 6.34
CA LYS A 197 33.30 -5.05 5.83
C LYS A 197 31.96 -5.69 5.47
N GLN A 198 31.00 -5.58 6.36
CA GLN A 198 29.64 -6.08 6.13
C GLN A 198 28.99 -5.41 4.91
N GLN A 199 29.14 -4.09 4.77
CA GLN A 199 28.65 -3.39 3.58
C GLN A 199 29.30 -3.87 2.28
N ALA A 200 30.61 -4.14 2.31
CA ALA A 200 31.34 -4.67 1.15
C ALA A 200 30.84 -6.06 0.76
N LEU A 201 30.62 -6.97 1.74
CA LEU A 201 30.08 -8.31 1.51
C LEU A 201 28.65 -8.25 0.92
N VAL A 202 27.78 -7.40 1.48
CA VAL A 202 26.43 -7.22 0.95
C VAL A 202 26.48 -6.67 -0.47
N ARG A 203 27.34 -5.71 -0.76
CA ARG A 203 27.52 -5.15 -2.10
C ARG A 203 27.96 -6.22 -3.10
N GLU A 204 28.97 -7.02 -2.74
CA GLU A 204 29.43 -8.12 -3.58
C GLU A 204 28.31 -9.13 -3.86
N HIS A 205 27.55 -9.50 -2.82
CA HIS A 205 26.41 -10.40 -2.96
C HIS A 205 25.36 -9.84 -3.92
N LEU A 206 24.86 -8.62 -3.67
CA LEU A 206 23.80 -8.01 -4.46
C LEU A 206 24.20 -7.72 -5.92
N THR A 207 25.46 -7.39 -6.17
CA THR A 207 25.96 -7.13 -7.54
C THR A 207 25.79 -8.34 -8.47
N LYS A 208 25.79 -9.57 -7.93
CA LYS A 208 25.52 -10.80 -8.71
C LYS A 208 24.14 -10.83 -9.35
N PHE A 209 23.18 -10.10 -8.78
CA PHE A 209 21.79 -10.05 -9.23
C PHE A 209 21.46 -8.79 -10.05
N GLY A 210 22.40 -7.87 -10.21
CA GLY A 210 22.25 -6.68 -11.02
C GLY A 210 21.71 -6.90 -12.43
N PRO A 211 22.12 -7.95 -13.17
CA PRO A 211 21.58 -8.26 -14.49
C PRO A 211 20.09 -8.61 -14.49
N LEU A 212 19.51 -8.99 -13.35
CA LEU A 212 18.10 -9.41 -13.23
C LEU A 212 17.16 -8.26 -12.86
N TYR A 213 17.64 -7.27 -12.10
CA TYR A 213 16.81 -6.22 -11.53
C TYR A 213 17.40 -4.84 -11.83
N GLY A 214 16.66 -4.03 -12.62
CA GLY A 214 17.12 -2.70 -13.02
C GLY A 214 17.26 -1.75 -11.82
N SER A 215 16.29 -1.73 -10.93
CA SER A 215 16.29 -0.91 -9.72
C SER A 215 17.47 -1.18 -8.78
N LEU A 216 17.95 -2.43 -8.74
CA LEU A 216 19.07 -2.83 -7.90
C LEU A 216 20.38 -2.14 -8.33
N ASN A 217 20.62 -2.02 -9.63
CA ASN A 217 21.82 -1.35 -10.15
C ASN A 217 21.77 0.17 -9.91
N GLU A 218 20.62 0.78 -10.12
CA GLU A 218 20.43 2.23 -9.99
C GLU A 218 20.54 2.72 -8.54
N ARG A 219 20.09 1.90 -7.59
CA ARG A 219 19.98 2.23 -6.17
C ARG A 219 20.85 1.34 -5.26
N LEU A 220 21.94 0.77 -5.78
CA LEU A 220 22.74 -0.24 -5.06
C LEU A 220 23.20 0.22 -3.67
N ASP A 221 23.59 1.47 -3.51
CA ASP A 221 24.02 2.02 -2.21
C ASP A 221 22.89 2.01 -1.17
N GLU A 222 21.66 2.26 -1.61
CA GLU A 222 20.49 2.22 -0.75
C GLU A 222 20.14 0.78 -0.38
N PHE A 223 20.19 -0.16 -1.33
CA PHE A 223 20.01 -1.58 -1.06
C PHE A 223 21.03 -2.10 -0.05
N VAL A 224 22.31 -1.74 -0.20
CA VAL A 224 23.36 -2.12 0.75
C VAL A 224 23.10 -1.54 2.14
N ARG A 225 22.66 -0.30 2.21
CA ARG A 225 22.34 0.37 3.48
C ARG A 225 21.16 -0.28 4.19
N LEU A 226 20.10 -0.63 3.44
CA LEU A 226 18.85 -1.18 3.97
C LEU A 226 18.84 -2.71 4.07
N TYR A 227 19.82 -3.42 3.50
CA TYR A 227 19.86 -4.88 3.54
C TYR A 227 19.66 -5.44 4.95
N PRO A 228 18.83 -6.47 5.16
CA PRO A 228 18.12 -7.30 4.19
C PRO A 228 16.73 -6.76 3.76
N VAL A 229 16.41 -5.52 4.00
CA VAL A 229 15.12 -4.92 3.65
C VAL A 229 15.18 -4.32 2.24
N HIS A 230 14.22 -4.67 1.40
CA HIS A 230 14.06 -4.05 0.09
C HIS A 230 13.60 -2.60 0.23
N PRO A 231 14.16 -1.61 -0.48
CA PRO A 231 13.72 -0.21 -0.40
C PRO A 231 12.23 -0.03 -0.64
N ALA A 232 11.64 -0.73 -1.63
CA ALA A 232 10.21 -0.70 -1.90
C ALA A 232 9.33 -1.13 -0.71
N TYR A 233 9.86 -1.87 0.27
CA TYR A 233 9.15 -2.20 1.50
C TYR A 233 8.79 -0.92 2.27
N LEU A 234 9.75 -0.04 2.49
CA LEU A 234 9.53 1.22 3.18
C LEU A 234 8.65 2.17 2.35
N ASP A 235 8.91 2.25 1.05
CA ASP A 235 8.15 3.07 0.10
C ASP A 235 6.65 2.69 0.07
N THR A 236 6.35 1.40 0.11
CA THR A 236 4.98 0.89 0.12
C THR A 236 4.27 1.22 1.43
N PHE A 237 4.92 0.99 2.57
CA PHE A 237 4.30 1.22 3.87
C PHE A 237 4.11 2.68 4.25
N GLU A 238 4.81 3.58 3.61
CA GLU A 238 4.53 4.99 3.81
C GLU A 238 3.21 5.44 3.18
N ARG A 239 2.75 4.71 2.17
CA ARG A 239 1.47 4.93 1.48
C ARG A 239 0.31 4.18 2.14
N VAL A 240 0.57 3.14 2.92
CA VAL A 240 -0.48 2.39 3.63
C VAL A 240 -1.03 3.25 4.76
N SER A 241 -2.20 3.83 4.55
CA SER A 241 -2.92 4.63 5.56
C SER A 241 -3.48 3.79 6.71
N VAL A 242 -3.65 2.51 6.49
CA VAL A 242 -4.38 1.57 7.33
C VAL A 242 -3.51 0.93 8.41
N ALA A 243 -2.20 0.78 8.19
CA ALA A 243 -1.29 0.18 9.15
C ALA A 243 -0.51 1.27 9.90
N GLU A 244 -0.51 1.22 11.24
CA GLU A 244 0.35 2.10 12.01
C GLU A 244 1.83 1.81 11.71
N LYS A 245 2.59 2.86 11.37
CA LYS A 245 4.03 2.76 11.06
C LYS A 245 4.84 2.02 12.14
N ARG A 246 4.40 2.08 13.40
CA ARG A 246 5.00 1.35 14.52
C ARG A 246 4.83 -0.15 14.40
N GLU A 247 3.69 -0.63 13.91
CA GLU A 247 3.44 -2.06 13.72
C GLU A 247 4.26 -2.62 12.58
N VAL A 248 4.41 -1.86 11.49
CA VAL A 248 5.29 -2.21 10.36
C VAL A 248 6.73 -2.39 10.84
N LEU A 249 7.26 -1.44 11.62
CA LEU A 249 8.61 -1.54 12.17
C LEU A 249 8.78 -2.68 13.16
N LYS A 250 7.78 -2.96 14.00
CA LYS A 250 7.77 -4.13 14.88
C LYS A 250 7.82 -5.44 14.09
N THR A 251 7.00 -5.55 13.06
CA THR A 251 6.92 -6.73 12.20
C THR A 251 8.23 -6.94 11.45
N LEU A 252 8.77 -5.87 10.88
CA LEU A 252 10.07 -5.90 10.22
C LEU A 252 11.18 -6.36 11.18
N SER A 253 11.22 -5.79 12.39
CA SER A 253 12.17 -6.21 13.43
C SER A 253 12.00 -7.67 13.82
N ALA A 254 10.77 -8.18 13.92
CA ALA A 254 10.51 -9.59 14.22
C ALA A 254 10.93 -10.51 13.06
N THR A 255 10.74 -10.08 11.80
CA THR A 255 11.16 -10.82 10.62
C THR A 255 12.69 -10.88 10.54
N ILE A 256 13.37 -9.76 10.75
CA ILE A 256 14.84 -9.69 10.76
C ILE A 256 15.41 -10.60 11.87
N ARG A 257 14.82 -10.59 13.06
CA ARG A 257 15.28 -11.47 14.17
C ARG A 257 15.17 -12.95 13.86
N ARG A 258 14.21 -13.35 13.02
CA ARG A 258 14.07 -14.77 12.62
C ARG A 258 15.17 -15.21 11.68
N ILE A 259 15.66 -14.33 10.82
CA ILE A 259 16.68 -14.64 9.80
C ILE A 259 18.11 -14.24 10.22
N VAL A 260 18.28 -13.61 11.39
CA VAL A 260 19.58 -13.04 11.79
C VAL A 260 20.69 -14.08 11.95
N ASN A 261 20.32 -15.34 12.19
CA ASN A 261 21.27 -16.46 12.31
C ASN A 261 21.30 -17.38 11.09
N ASP A 262 20.52 -17.05 10.04
CA ASP A 262 20.49 -17.84 8.82
C ASP A 262 21.61 -17.36 7.88
N ASP A 263 22.15 -18.28 7.10
CA ASP A 263 23.09 -17.95 6.05
C ASP A 263 22.42 -17.16 4.94
N VAL A 264 23.16 -16.24 4.32
CA VAL A 264 22.68 -15.50 3.16
C VAL A 264 22.56 -16.48 1.99
N PRO A 265 21.38 -16.59 1.33
CA PRO A 265 21.20 -17.50 0.21
C PRO A 265 22.17 -17.17 -0.94
N GLU A 266 22.82 -18.19 -1.51
CA GLU A 266 23.76 -17.97 -2.64
C GLU A 266 23.01 -17.61 -3.94
N ASP A 267 21.85 -18.21 -4.14
CA ASP A 267 21.05 -18.12 -5.38
C ASP A 267 19.87 -17.16 -5.29
N ASP A 268 19.70 -16.44 -4.18
CA ASP A 268 18.64 -15.47 -3.95
C ASP A 268 19.23 -14.18 -3.37
N THR A 269 18.58 -13.05 -3.61
CA THR A 269 18.99 -11.75 -3.06
C THR A 269 18.94 -11.71 -1.54
N GLY A 270 18.09 -12.54 -0.90
CA GLY A 270 17.85 -12.53 0.54
C GLY A 270 17.11 -11.26 1.03
N LEU A 271 16.44 -10.53 0.13
CA LEU A 271 15.74 -9.30 0.46
C LEU A 271 14.32 -9.56 0.97
N ILE A 272 13.97 -8.88 2.04
CA ILE A 272 12.60 -8.84 2.59
C ILE A 272 11.80 -7.81 1.83
N ALA A 273 10.90 -8.25 0.95
CA ALA A 273 10.00 -7.40 0.20
C ALA A 273 8.64 -7.22 0.91
N TYR A 274 7.85 -6.26 0.47
CA TYR A 274 6.61 -5.85 1.14
C TYR A 274 5.50 -6.92 1.09
N ASP A 275 5.55 -7.88 0.15
CA ASP A 275 4.66 -9.03 0.11
C ASP A 275 4.66 -9.85 1.42
N SER A 276 5.81 -9.88 2.12
CA SER A 276 5.97 -10.57 3.40
C SER A 276 5.07 -10.04 4.53
N TYR A 277 4.60 -8.81 4.41
CA TYR A 277 3.71 -8.20 5.39
C TYR A 277 2.27 -8.70 5.28
N TRP A 278 1.87 -9.25 4.14
CA TRP A 278 0.51 -9.72 3.91
C TRP A 278 0.02 -10.69 4.99
N GLY A 279 0.86 -11.63 5.43
CA GLY A 279 0.52 -12.56 6.51
C GLY A 279 0.12 -11.86 7.81
N VAL A 280 0.79 -10.75 8.15
CA VAL A 280 0.48 -9.96 9.34
C VAL A 280 -0.86 -9.25 9.21
N LEU A 281 -1.16 -8.68 8.03
CA LEU A 281 -2.45 -8.05 7.75
C LEU A 281 -3.60 -9.06 7.81
N ARG A 282 -3.42 -10.21 7.16
CA ARG A 282 -4.42 -11.27 7.09
C ARG A 282 -4.74 -11.88 8.46
N ASP A 283 -3.72 -12.11 9.28
CA ASP A 283 -3.85 -12.89 10.51
C ASP A 283 -4.16 -12.02 11.74
N ASN A 284 -4.11 -10.69 11.63
CA ASN A 284 -4.42 -9.77 12.73
C ASN A 284 -5.93 -9.45 12.82
N PRO A 285 -6.62 -9.84 13.90
CA PRO A 285 -8.05 -9.59 14.06
C PRO A 285 -8.44 -8.11 14.04
N SER A 286 -7.55 -7.21 14.49
CA SER A 286 -7.82 -5.77 14.51
C SER A 286 -7.98 -5.19 13.11
N PHE A 287 -7.25 -5.71 12.11
CA PHE A 287 -7.40 -5.27 10.73
C PHE A 287 -8.71 -5.77 10.11
N ARG A 288 -9.20 -6.94 10.51
CA ARG A 288 -10.48 -7.47 10.04
C ARG A 288 -11.70 -6.70 10.53
N SER A 289 -11.55 -5.85 11.55
CA SER A 289 -12.63 -4.98 12.01
C SER A 289 -12.88 -3.77 11.11
N VAL A 290 -11.92 -3.43 10.23
CA VAL A 290 -12.04 -2.34 9.25
C VAL A 290 -12.63 -2.92 7.96
N PRO A 291 -13.82 -2.44 7.50
CA PRO A 291 -14.53 -3.05 6.38
C PRO A 291 -13.71 -3.15 5.09
N GLU A 292 -12.98 -2.10 4.75
CA GLU A 292 -12.16 -2.02 3.53
C GLU A 292 -11.02 -3.06 3.56
N ILE A 293 -10.36 -3.21 4.70
CA ILE A 293 -9.27 -4.20 4.86
C ILE A 293 -9.84 -5.60 4.82
N LYS A 294 -10.96 -5.82 5.51
CA LYS A 294 -11.64 -7.12 5.53
C LYS A 294 -12.00 -7.56 4.12
N GLU A 295 -12.52 -6.67 3.28
CA GLU A 295 -12.88 -6.98 1.91
C GLU A 295 -11.66 -7.44 1.10
N VAL A 296 -10.53 -6.73 1.20
CA VAL A 296 -9.28 -7.14 0.54
C VAL A 296 -8.80 -8.49 1.06
N ILE A 297 -8.85 -8.73 2.38
CA ILE A 297 -8.43 -10.01 2.98
C ILE A 297 -9.30 -11.17 2.46
N ASP A 298 -10.62 -11.00 2.46
CA ASP A 298 -11.55 -12.07 2.06
C ASP A 298 -11.35 -12.44 0.58
N LYS A 299 -11.26 -11.44 -0.32
CA LYS A 299 -11.04 -11.67 -1.76
C LYS A 299 -9.66 -12.28 -2.03
N SER A 300 -8.61 -11.77 -1.40
CA SER A 300 -7.25 -12.30 -1.56
C SER A 300 -7.12 -13.73 -1.01
N THR A 301 -7.79 -14.07 0.06
CA THR A 301 -7.82 -15.45 0.59
C THR A 301 -8.43 -16.43 -0.41
N VAL A 302 -9.47 -16.01 -1.16
CA VAL A 302 -10.04 -16.83 -2.25
C VAL A 302 -9.01 -17.04 -3.36
N LEU A 303 -8.28 -15.99 -3.74
CA LEU A 303 -7.21 -16.09 -4.76
C LEU A 303 -6.10 -17.04 -4.33
N GLU A 304 -5.61 -16.89 -3.09
CA GLU A 304 -4.59 -17.77 -2.50
C GLU A 304 -5.03 -19.24 -2.56
N ALA A 305 -6.25 -19.54 -2.10
CA ALA A 305 -6.78 -20.90 -2.10
C ALA A 305 -6.85 -21.49 -3.52
N ARG A 306 -7.29 -20.74 -4.51
CA ARG A 306 -7.36 -21.18 -5.91
C ARG A 306 -5.98 -21.45 -6.49
N ILE A 307 -5.01 -20.56 -6.26
CA ILE A 307 -3.63 -20.76 -6.71
C ILE A 307 -3.05 -22.02 -6.05
N GLN A 308 -3.27 -22.20 -4.76
CA GLN A 308 -2.76 -23.36 -4.05
C GLN A 308 -3.30 -24.67 -4.59
N GLN A 309 -4.57 -24.70 -5.00
CA GLN A 309 -5.26 -25.90 -5.45
C GLN A 309 -5.11 -26.21 -6.93
N ALA A 310 -5.15 -25.18 -7.78
CA ALA A 310 -5.37 -25.34 -9.22
C ALA A 310 -4.26 -24.75 -10.11
N PHE A 311 -3.19 -24.21 -9.56
CA PHE A 311 -2.11 -23.62 -10.37
C PHE A 311 -1.34 -24.69 -11.13
N THR A 312 -1.36 -24.63 -12.46
CA THR A 312 -0.91 -25.72 -13.33
C THR A 312 0.61 -25.91 -13.40
N ARG A 313 1.38 -24.86 -13.02
CA ARG A 313 2.85 -24.86 -13.07
C ARG A 313 3.46 -24.81 -11.66
N PRO A 314 3.65 -25.96 -10.98
CA PRO A 314 4.08 -25.99 -9.58
C PRO A 314 5.35 -25.20 -9.27
N GLN A 315 6.31 -25.16 -10.21
CA GLN A 315 7.56 -24.43 -10.05
C GLN A 315 7.38 -22.92 -9.92
N TYR A 316 6.31 -22.35 -10.45
CA TYR A 316 6.01 -20.91 -10.37
C TYR A 316 5.00 -20.56 -9.26
N ARG A 317 4.42 -21.55 -8.58
CA ARG A 317 3.43 -21.33 -7.53
C ARG A 317 3.94 -20.43 -6.39
N PRO A 318 5.17 -20.58 -5.86
CA PRO A 318 5.68 -19.68 -4.84
C PRO A 318 5.71 -18.22 -5.30
N ALA A 319 6.14 -17.95 -6.52
CA ALA A 319 6.14 -16.61 -7.08
C ALA A 319 4.72 -16.07 -7.30
N ALA A 320 3.78 -16.92 -7.76
CA ALA A 320 2.39 -16.54 -7.91
C ALA A 320 1.75 -16.13 -6.57
N MET A 321 2.05 -16.85 -5.49
CA MET A 321 1.60 -16.49 -4.14
C MET A 321 2.19 -15.14 -3.71
N ARG A 322 3.49 -14.92 -3.89
CA ARG A 322 4.14 -13.64 -3.57
C ARG A 322 3.53 -12.48 -4.36
N ILE A 323 3.23 -12.67 -5.63
CA ILE A 323 2.56 -11.66 -6.48
C ILE A 323 1.17 -11.31 -5.93
N ILE A 324 0.34 -12.30 -5.57
CA ILE A 324 -0.97 -12.02 -4.97
C ILE A 324 -0.83 -11.29 -3.63
N HIS A 325 0.11 -11.70 -2.77
CA HIS A 325 0.38 -11.00 -1.52
C HIS A 325 0.79 -9.54 -1.76
N ALA A 326 1.67 -9.31 -2.71
CA ALA A 326 2.12 -7.97 -3.08
C ALA A 326 0.97 -7.10 -3.60
N LEU A 327 0.15 -7.61 -4.52
CA LEU A 327 -1.00 -6.88 -5.04
C LEU A 327 -2.05 -6.62 -3.96
N SER A 328 -2.20 -7.52 -2.99
CA SER A 328 -3.10 -7.34 -1.85
C SER A 328 -2.61 -6.24 -0.90
N VAL A 329 -1.31 -6.21 -0.59
CA VAL A 329 -0.71 -5.11 0.18
C VAL A 329 -0.83 -3.81 -0.59
N HIS A 330 -0.50 -3.83 -1.90
CA HIS A 330 -0.58 -2.66 -2.76
C HIS A 330 -1.99 -2.07 -2.82
N ARG A 331 -3.05 -2.90 -2.81
CA ARG A 331 -4.44 -2.45 -2.78
C ARG A 331 -4.74 -1.56 -1.58
N LEU A 332 -4.12 -1.82 -0.44
CA LEU A 332 -4.28 -1.05 0.80
C LEU A 332 -3.42 0.23 0.84
N THR A 333 -2.61 0.50 -0.18
CA THR A 333 -1.84 1.76 -0.31
C THR A 333 -2.61 2.87 -1.00
N MET A 334 -3.81 2.57 -1.53
CA MET A 334 -4.65 3.51 -2.26
C MET A 334 -5.69 4.14 -1.35
N ASP A 335 -5.97 5.42 -1.54
CA ASP A 335 -7.07 6.11 -0.84
C ASP A 335 -8.43 5.55 -1.25
N ASP A 336 -8.57 5.14 -2.52
CA ASP A 336 -9.72 4.40 -3.04
C ASP A 336 -9.33 2.96 -3.36
N ILE A 337 -9.80 2.02 -2.53
CA ILE A 337 -9.55 0.59 -2.70
C ILE A 337 -10.17 0.00 -3.97
N TYR A 338 -11.05 0.72 -4.65
CA TYR A 338 -11.69 0.30 -5.90
C TYR A 338 -11.04 0.90 -7.16
N ALA A 339 -10.00 1.73 -7.01
CA ALA A 339 -9.30 2.31 -8.15
C ALA A 339 -8.62 1.22 -8.99
N PRO A 340 -8.65 1.29 -10.35
CA PRO A 340 -8.02 0.30 -11.24
C PRO A 340 -6.50 0.49 -11.32
N LEU A 341 -5.84 0.56 -10.18
CA LEU A 341 -4.40 0.76 -10.03
C LEU A 341 -3.78 -0.45 -9.32
N GLY A 342 -2.58 -0.80 -9.72
CA GLY A 342 -1.84 -1.95 -9.20
C GLY A 342 -0.36 -1.86 -9.53
N ALA A 343 0.23 -2.96 -10.00
CA ALA A 343 1.64 -3.04 -10.37
C ALA A 343 1.83 -3.71 -11.73
N THR A 344 2.82 -3.24 -12.47
CA THR A 344 3.27 -3.85 -13.73
C THR A 344 4.10 -5.10 -13.46
N ALA A 345 4.30 -5.94 -14.47
CA ALA A 345 5.18 -7.10 -14.36
C ALA A 345 6.63 -6.70 -14.02
N GLU A 346 7.07 -5.55 -14.49
CA GLU A 346 8.41 -5.01 -14.23
C GLU A 346 8.57 -4.54 -12.78
N GLU A 347 7.60 -3.78 -12.26
CA GLU A 347 7.55 -3.38 -10.86
C GLU A 347 7.53 -4.61 -9.94
N LEU A 348 6.68 -5.60 -10.22
CA LEU A 348 6.61 -6.84 -9.44
C LEU A 348 7.92 -7.64 -9.50
N ARG A 349 8.61 -7.67 -10.66
CA ARG A 349 9.93 -8.30 -10.79
C ARG A 349 10.93 -7.63 -9.86
N ASP A 350 11.03 -6.30 -9.93
CA ASP A 350 12.04 -5.52 -9.24
C ASP A 350 11.74 -5.38 -7.75
N ASP A 351 10.53 -4.98 -7.40
CA ASP A 351 10.15 -4.70 -6.01
C ASP A 351 10.04 -5.93 -5.10
N LEU A 352 9.80 -7.10 -5.71
CA LEU A 352 9.78 -8.36 -4.97
C LEU A 352 11.10 -9.16 -5.11
N CYS A 353 12.00 -8.74 -5.99
CA CYS A 353 13.18 -9.52 -6.35
C CYS A 353 12.81 -10.98 -6.61
N LEU A 354 11.85 -11.22 -7.52
CA LEU A 354 11.33 -12.55 -7.80
C LEU A 354 12.41 -13.43 -8.45
N MET A 355 12.76 -14.54 -7.81
CA MET A 355 13.63 -15.55 -8.37
C MET A 355 12.79 -16.64 -9.06
N LEU A 356 13.05 -16.82 -10.34
CA LEU A 356 12.33 -17.79 -11.19
C LEU A 356 13.34 -18.55 -12.05
N PRO A 357 13.06 -19.81 -12.42
CA PRO A 357 13.90 -20.54 -13.36
C PRO A 357 14.00 -19.82 -14.70
N LEU A 358 15.21 -19.52 -15.13
CA LEU A 358 15.51 -18.78 -16.36
C LEU A 358 16.50 -19.54 -17.24
N PRO A 359 16.37 -19.49 -18.58
CA PRO A 359 17.38 -20.01 -19.49
C PRO A 359 18.65 -19.17 -19.46
N GLU A 360 18.51 -17.84 -19.32
CA GLU A 360 19.60 -16.87 -19.20
C GLU A 360 19.27 -15.86 -18.08
N ARG A 361 20.27 -15.43 -17.34
CA ARG A 361 20.17 -14.47 -16.25
C ARG A 361 20.10 -13.04 -16.80
N GLU A 362 18.96 -12.66 -17.35
CA GLU A 362 18.72 -11.35 -17.94
C GLU A 362 17.34 -10.82 -17.52
N ALA A 363 17.26 -9.50 -17.27
CA ALA A 363 16.05 -8.83 -16.82
C ALA A 363 14.86 -8.97 -17.80
N GLY A 364 15.13 -8.98 -19.11
CA GLY A 364 14.12 -9.17 -20.15
C GLY A 364 13.45 -10.53 -20.09
N PHE A 365 14.25 -11.60 -19.92
CA PHE A 365 13.72 -12.96 -19.75
C PHE A 365 12.93 -13.10 -18.46
N LEU A 366 13.45 -12.56 -17.35
CA LEU A 366 12.74 -12.61 -16.06
C LEU A 366 11.41 -11.89 -16.14
N ARG A 367 11.33 -10.70 -16.76
CA ARG A 367 10.09 -9.99 -17.01
C ARG A 367 9.09 -10.85 -17.78
N THR A 368 9.51 -11.47 -18.88
CA THR A 368 8.64 -12.34 -19.69
C THR A 368 8.11 -13.53 -18.88
N VAL A 369 8.93 -14.11 -18.01
CA VAL A 369 8.49 -15.20 -17.13
C VAL A 369 7.49 -14.68 -16.09
N VAL A 370 7.71 -13.50 -15.50
CA VAL A 370 6.74 -12.86 -14.59
C VAL A 370 5.41 -12.59 -15.29
N GLU A 371 5.42 -12.07 -16.53
CA GLU A 371 4.21 -11.91 -17.34
C GLU A 371 3.48 -13.25 -17.58
N THR A 372 4.25 -14.32 -17.80
CA THR A 372 3.69 -15.66 -17.96
C THR A 372 3.03 -16.15 -16.67
N VAL A 373 3.67 -15.92 -15.53
CA VAL A 373 3.09 -16.23 -14.21
C VAL A 373 1.80 -15.43 -13.97
N LEU A 374 1.80 -14.15 -14.28
CA LEU A 374 0.60 -13.28 -14.15
C LEU A 374 -0.57 -13.77 -15.01
N LYS A 375 -0.31 -14.12 -16.28
CA LYS A 375 -1.32 -14.70 -17.16
C LYS A 375 -1.86 -16.03 -16.62
N GLU A 376 -0.97 -16.87 -16.08
CA GLU A 376 -1.39 -18.14 -15.49
C GLU A 376 -2.18 -17.94 -14.18
N ILE A 377 -1.88 -16.92 -13.39
CA ILE A 377 -2.71 -16.52 -12.23
C ILE A 377 -4.11 -16.16 -12.71
N VAL A 378 -4.24 -15.23 -13.68
CA VAL A 378 -5.55 -14.82 -14.24
C VAL A 378 -6.34 -16.02 -14.73
N ARG A 379 -5.70 -16.94 -15.47
CA ARG A 379 -6.32 -18.16 -15.95
C ARG A 379 -6.79 -19.08 -14.82
N THR A 380 -5.94 -19.31 -13.81
CA THR A 380 -6.23 -20.18 -12.66
C THR A 380 -7.44 -19.70 -11.87
N VAL A 381 -7.53 -18.38 -11.64
CA VAL A 381 -8.64 -17.77 -10.91
C VAL A 381 -9.84 -17.43 -11.83
N SER A 382 -9.76 -17.73 -13.12
CA SER A 382 -10.76 -17.36 -14.14
C SER A 382 -11.10 -15.86 -14.09
N GLY A 383 -10.07 -15.03 -13.93
CA GLY A 383 -10.18 -13.57 -13.83
C GLY A 383 -10.91 -13.04 -12.57
N GLN A 384 -11.39 -13.90 -11.67
CA GLN A 384 -12.11 -13.49 -10.48
C GLN A 384 -11.16 -12.69 -9.54
N PHE A 385 -11.62 -11.54 -9.08
CA PHE A 385 -10.90 -10.62 -8.19
C PHE A 385 -9.53 -10.15 -8.67
N LEU A 386 -9.17 -10.41 -9.93
CA LEU A 386 -7.93 -9.96 -10.53
C LEU A 386 -8.20 -9.39 -11.93
N SER A 387 -7.72 -8.19 -12.19
CA SER A 387 -7.89 -7.52 -13.48
C SER A 387 -6.56 -6.98 -13.99
N PHE A 388 -6.51 -6.78 -15.31
CA PHE A 388 -5.40 -6.15 -16.02
C PHE A 388 -5.89 -4.87 -16.68
N ASN A 389 -5.25 -3.76 -16.34
CA ASN A 389 -5.52 -2.48 -16.98
C ASN A 389 -4.61 -2.31 -18.20
N LYS A 390 -5.20 -2.30 -19.40
CA LYS A 390 -4.48 -2.19 -20.68
C LYS A 390 -3.84 -0.82 -20.89
N GLU A 391 -4.37 0.23 -20.27
CA GLU A 391 -3.87 1.60 -20.47
C GLU A 391 -2.53 1.83 -19.79
N ASN A 392 -2.34 1.26 -18.59
CA ASN A 392 -1.12 1.42 -17.81
C ASN A 392 -0.29 0.14 -17.63
N GLY A 393 -0.76 -1.00 -18.15
CA GLY A 393 -0.06 -2.28 -18.07
C GLY A 393 -0.04 -2.91 -16.67
N GLN A 394 -0.90 -2.48 -15.76
CA GLN A 394 -0.92 -2.91 -14.37
C GLN A 394 -1.91 -4.04 -14.12
N TYR A 395 -1.51 -4.97 -13.26
CA TYR A 395 -2.39 -5.97 -12.64
C TYR A 395 -2.81 -5.48 -11.26
N PHE A 396 -4.06 -5.68 -10.89
CA PHE A 396 -4.59 -5.21 -9.61
C PHE A 396 -5.67 -6.14 -9.05
N ILE A 397 -5.82 -6.15 -7.73
CA ILE A 397 -6.95 -6.81 -7.06
C ILE A 397 -8.21 -6.01 -7.35
N ASP A 398 -9.15 -6.61 -8.06
CA ASP A 398 -10.43 -6.01 -8.44
C ASP A 398 -11.53 -6.52 -7.53
N LEU A 399 -11.86 -5.72 -6.54
CA LEU A 399 -12.83 -6.10 -5.51
C LEU A 399 -14.28 -6.20 -6.05
N LYS A 400 -14.55 -5.54 -7.19
CA LYS A 400 -15.88 -5.54 -7.83
C LYS A 400 -16.08 -6.71 -8.79
N LYS A 401 -15.02 -7.37 -9.21
CA LYS A 401 -15.06 -8.43 -10.22
C LYS A 401 -15.30 -9.80 -9.59
N ASP A 402 -16.54 -10.10 -9.24
CA ASP A 402 -16.91 -11.40 -8.66
C ASP A 402 -16.86 -12.56 -9.67
N VAL A 403 -17.24 -12.31 -10.91
CA VAL A 403 -17.24 -13.31 -12.00
C VAL A 403 -16.72 -12.66 -13.28
N ASP A 404 -15.77 -13.34 -13.92
CA ASP A 404 -15.28 -13.01 -15.26
C ASP A 404 -15.88 -13.98 -16.26
N PHE A 405 -16.98 -13.57 -16.89
CA PHE A 405 -17.67 -14.40 -17.87
C PHE A 405 -16.80 -14.69 -19.10
N ASP A 406 -16.00 -13.71 -19.55
CA ASP A 406 -15.13 -13.87 -20.73
C ASP A 406 -14.05 -14.94 -20.46
N SER A 407 -13.38 -14.88 -19.30
CA SER A 407 -12.43 -15.92 -18.87
C SER A 407 -13.08 -17.30 -18.71
N LEU A 408 -14.33 -17.38 -18.24
CA LEU A 408 -15.07 -18.64 -18.13
C LEU A 408 -15.44 -19.20 -19.51
N ILE A 409 -15.83 -18.32 -20.43
CA ILE A 409 -16.13 -18.69 -21.83
C ILE A 409 -14.86 -19.20 -22.50
N GLU A 410 -13.74 -18.50 -22.43
CA GLU A 410 -12.47 -18.93 -23.00
C GLU A 410 -12.02 -20.28 -22.44
N LYS A 411 -12.05 -20.46 -21.12
CA LYS A 411 -11.71 -21.73 -20.47
C LYS A 411 -12.64 -22.87 -20.90
N LYS A 412 -13.93 -22.57 -21.09
CA LYS A 412 -14.88 -23.56 -21.58
C LYS A 412 -14.61 -23.90 -23.05
N ALA A 413 -14.32 -22.89 -23.87
CA ALA A 413 -13.95 -23.07 -25.27
C ALA A 413 -12.69 -23.94 -25.45
N GLU A 414 -11.65 -23.72 -24.66
CA GLU A 414 -10.43 -24.53 -24.66
C GLU A 414 -10.66 -26.03 -24.29
N SER A 415 -11.75 -26.32 -23.59
CA SER A 415 -12.11 -27.69 -23.22
C SER A 415 -12.90 -28.45 -24.30
N LEU A 416 -13.25 -27.79 -25.41
CA LEU A 416 -14.01 -28.38 -26.52
C LEU A 416 -13.03 -29.02 -27.49
N ASP A 417 -13.41 -30.22 -27.98
CA ASP A 417 -12.73 -30.87 -29.10
C ASP A 417 -13.24 -30.32 -30.46
N ASP A 418 -12.52 -30.62 -31.53
CA ASP A 418 -12.81 -30.08 -32.86
C ASP A 418 -14.23 -30.49 -33.34
N SER A 419 -14.70 -31.66 -32.98
CA SER A 419 -16.04 -32.09 -33.34
C SER A 419 -17.14 -31.32 -32.59
N GLN A 420 -16.87 -30.94 -31.35
CA GLN A 420 -17.78 -30.11 -30.57
C GLN A 420 -17.77 -28.68 -31.09
N LEU A 421 -16.59 -28.14 -31.49
CA LEU A 421 -16.47 -26.82 -32.10
C LEU A 421 -17.23 -26.75 -33.43
N ASP A 422 -17.11 -27.78 -34.30
CA ASP A 422 -17.85 -27.88 -35.56
C ASP A 422 -19.37 -27.93 -35.32
N ARG A 423 -19.81 -28.64 -34.28
CA ARG A 423 -21.22 -28.68 -33.91
C ARG A 423 -21.76 -27.29 -33.52
N TYR A 424 -21.02 -26.54 -32.71
CA TYR A 424 -21.42 -25.18 -32.31
C TYR A 424 -21.34 -24.19 -33.48
N TYR A 425 -20.36 -24.37 -34.38
CA TYR A 425 -20.26 -23.61 -35.60
C TYR A 425 -21.52 -23.83 -36.48
N PHE A 426 -21.92 -25.05 -36.70
CA PHE A 426 -23.12 -25.36 -37.50
C PHE A 426 -24.41 -24.84 -36.84
N ASP A 427 -24.53 -24.92 -35.52
CA ASP A 427 -25.66 -24.35 -34.80
C ASP A 427 -25.78 -22.84 -34.97
N ALA A 428 -24.67 -22.12 -34.81
CA ALA A 428 -24.61 -20.69 -35.01
C ALA A 428 -24.88 -20.30 -36.48
N LEU A 429 -24.23 -20.98 -37.41
CA LEU A 429 -24.40 -20.72 -38.84
C LEU A 429 -25.85 -20.92 -39.28
N ARG A 430 -26.50 -21.97 -38.81
CA ARG A 430 -27.89 -22.25 -39.13
C ARG A 430 -28.84 -21.15 -38.67
N ARG A 431 -28.63 -20.64 -37.46
CA ARG A 431 -29.41 -19.50 -36.93
C ARG A 431 -29.23 -18.23 -37.78
N VAL A 432 -28.00 -17.97 -38.22
CA VAL A 432 -27.70 -16.82 -39.08
C VAL A 432 -28.30 -16.98 -40.47
N VAL A 433 -28.16 -18.16 -41.12
CA VAL A 433 -28.65 -18.43 -42.48
C VAL A 433 -30.17 -18.47 -42.53
N LEU A 434 -30.82 -19.03 -41.54
CA LEU A 434 -32.29 -19.09 -41.48
C LEU A 434 -32.92 -17.80 -40.95
N GLU A 435 -32.10 -16.82 -40.51
CA GLU A 435 -32.56 -15.54 -39.95
C GLU A 435 -33.60 -15.72 -38.80
N ASP A 436 -33.56 -16.87 -38.12
CA ASP A 436 -34.48 -17.21 -37.03
C ASP A 436 -33.67 -17.39 -35.73
N PRO A 437 -33.74 -16.42 -34.81
CA PRO A 437 -33.03 -16.48 -33.53
C PRO A 437 -33.53 -17.64 -32.65
N ASP A 438 -34.78 -18.08 -32.83
CA ASP A 438 -35.41 -19.15 -32.07
C ASP A 438 -35.35 -20.52 -32.81
N ALA A 439 -34.59 -20.59 -33.93
CA ALA A 439 -34.40 -21.83 -34.65
C ALA A 439 -33.93 -22.94 -33.70
N ALA A 440 -34.53 -24.11 -33.81
CA ALA A 440 -34.16 -25.27 -33.01
C ALA A 440 -32.67 -25.58 -33.16
N PRO A 441 -31.94 -25.97 -32.08
CA PRO A 441 -30.49 -26.20 -32.15
C PRO A 441 -30.12 -27.28 -33.17
N TYR A 442 -28.92 -27.19 -33.73
CA TYR A 442 -28.39 -28.18 -34.64
C TYR A 442 -28.43 -29.55 -34.01
N VAL A 443 -29.07 -30.52 -34.69
CA VAL A 443 -29.16 -31.93 -34.29
C VAL A 443 -28.26 -32.76 -35.17
N THR A 444 -27.32 -33.48 -34.58
CA THR A 444 -26.41 -34.40 -35.28
C THR A 444 -27.20 -35.41 -36.11
N GLY A 445 -26.93 -35.50 -37.41
CA GLY A 445 -27.63 -36.35 -38.34
C GLY A 445 -28.65 -35.63 -39.22
N TYR A 446 -29.15 -34.48 -38.83
CA TYR A 446 -29.92 -33.60 -39.69
C TYR A 446 -28.98 -32.60 -40.37
N ARG A 447 -28.45 -32.97 -41.50
CA ARG A 447 -27.41 -32.20 -42.20
C ARG A 447 -27.89 -31.42 -43.40
N ILE A 448 -29.15 -31.61 -43.81
CA ILE A 448 -29.70 -31.03 -45.03
C ILE A 448 -31.03 -30.32 -44.74
N TRP A 449 -31.17 -29.10 -45.24
CA TRP A 449 -32.38 -28.29 -45.14
C TRP A 449 -32.73 -27.71 -46.49
N GLU A 450 -34.02 -27.66 -46.83
CA GLU A 450 -34.53 -26.96 -47.99
C GLU A 450 -34.37 -25.45 -47.76
N HIS A 451 -33.95 -24.74 -48.78
CA HIS A 451 -33.79 -23.31 -48.74
C HIS A 451 -34.11 -22.69 -50.11
N GLU A 452 -34.97 -21.68 -50.12
CA GLU A 452 -35.31 -20.92 -51.33
C GLU A 452 -34.51 -19.63 -51.36
N VAL A 453 -33.84 -19.34 -52.47
CA VAL A 453 -33.17 -18.06 -52.71
C VAL A 453 -34.02 -17.25 -53.68
N GLU A 454 -34.47 -16.06 -53.24
CA GLU A 454 -35.20 -15.11 -54.07
C GLU A 454 -34.23 -14.44 -55.05
N TRP A 455 -34.46 -14.68 -56.36
CA TRP A 455 -33.77 -13.97 -57.41
C TRP A 455 -34.57 -12.72 -57.78
N ARG A 456 -34.34 -11.65 -57.06
CA ARG A 456 -35.12 -10.40 -57.12
C ARG A 456 -35.18 -9.78 -58.51
N GLU A 457 -34.07 -9.78 -59.27
CA GLU A 457 -33.98 -9.23 -60.61
C GLU A 457 -34.87 -9.94 -61.61
N ARG A 458 -35.09 -11.24 -61.44
CA ARG A 458 -35.93 -12.05 -62.30
C ARG A 458 -37.29 -12.40 -61.73
N LYS A 459 -37.59 -11.91 -60.53
CA LYS A 459 -38.85 -12.15 -59.79
C LYS A 459 -39.19 -13.65 -59.72
N ALA A 460 -38.20 -14.48 -59.45
CA ALA A 460 -38.31 -15.92 -59.39
C ALA A 460 -37.61 -16.46 -58.18
N GLY A 461 -38.15 -17.50 -57.55
CA GLY A 461 -37.48 -18.29 -56.50
C GLY A 461 -36.59 -19.36 -57.13
N ARG A 462 -35.55 -19.76 -56.43
CA ARG A 462 -34.68 -20.89 -56.73
C ARG A 462 -34.62 -21.81 -55.52
N ASP A 463 -35.04 -23.06 -55.70
CA ASP A 463 -35.03 -24.05 -54.64
C ASP A 463 -33.69 -24.77 -54.55
N GLY A 464 -33.15 -24.85 -53.37
CA GLY A 464 -31.88 -25.52 -53.12
C GLY A 464 -31.85 -26.24 -51.81
N TYR A 465 -30.71 -26.83 -51.53
CA TYR A 465 -30.40 -27.43 -50.24
C TYR A 465 -29.20 -26.78 -49.60
N LEU A 466 -29.29 -26.51 -48.29
CA LEU A 466 -28.18 -26.23 -47.42
C LEU A 466 -27.71 -27.56 -46.80
N PHE A 467 -26.45 -27.89 -46.93
CA PHE A 467 -25.86 -29.07 -46.38
C PHE A 467 -24.69 -28.72 -45.45
N PHE A 468 -24.76 -29.23 -44.20
CA PHE A 468 -23.70 -29.06 -43.23
C PHE A 468 -22.80 -30.30 -43.24
N GLY A 469 -21.70 -30.21 -43.97
CA GLY A 469 -20.74 -31.25 -44.21
C GLY A 469 -20.11 -31.17 -45.60
N ALA A 470 -19.23 -32.12 -45.91
CA ALA A 470 -18.58 -32.19 -47.22
C ALA A 470 -19.50 -32.76 -48.30
N PRO A 471 -19.27 -32.43 -49.60
CA PRO A 471 -20.08 -32.95 -50.71
C PRO A 471 -20.18 -34.48 -50.78
N ASN A 472 -19.12 -35.20 -50.42
CA ASN A 472 -19.07 -36.66 -50.38
C ASN A 472 -19.88 -37.30 -49.25
N GLU A 473 -20.29 -36.50 -48.25
CA GLU A 473 -21.11 -36.96 -47.12
C GLU A 473 -22.63 -36.86 -47.43
N ARG A 474 -23.00 -36.22 -48.50
CA ARG A 474 -24.39 -36.00 -48.88
C ARG A 474 -25.02 -37.30 -49.38
N SER A 475 -26.23 -37.63 -48.91
CA SER A 475 -27.02 -38.67 -49.43
C SER A 475 -27.53 -38.35 -50.88
N THR A 476 -27.35 -39.26 -51.85
CA THR A 476 -27.88 -39.14 -53.23
C THR A 476 -29.35 -39.42 -53.30
N ALA A 477 -30.02 -39.80 -52.22
CA ALA A 477 -31.44 -40.10 -52.18
C ALA A 477 -32.37 -38.87 -52.24
N GLN A 478 -31.81 -37.67 -52.15
CA GLN A 478 -32.58 -36.45 -52.21
C GLN A 478 -32.89 -36.06 -53.66
N PRO A 479 -34.11 -35.51 -53.93
CA PRO A 479 -34.45 -35.04 -55.25
C PRO A 479 -33.51 -33.89 -55.72
N PRO A 480 -33.24 -33.80 -57.05
CA PRO A 480 -32.41 -32.72 -57.58
C PRO A 480 -33.07 -31.35 -57.32
N ARG A 481 -32.26 -30.38 -57.00
CA ARG A 481 -32.64 -28.98 -56.82
C ARG A 481 -31.75 -28.09 -57.67
N ASP A 482 -32.11 -26.78 -57.78
CA ASP A 482 -31.38 -25.80 -58.58
C ASP A 482 -29.96 -25.57 -58.09
N PHE A 483 -29.71 -25.67 -56.77
CA PHE A 483 -28.39 -25.50 -56.19
C PHE A 483 -28.23 -26.31 -54.88
N TYR A 484 -26.95 -26.52 -54.50
CA TYR A 484 -26.55 -27.12 -53.23
C TYR A 484 -25.46 -26.22 -52.62
N LEU A 485 -25.64 -25.80 -51.35
CA LEU A 485 -24.67 -25.02 -50.62
C LEU A 485 -24.11 -25.89 -49.48
N TYR A 486 -22.81 -26.14 -49.51
CA TYR A 486 -22.11 -26.95 -48.51
C TYR A 486 -21.39 -26.07 -47.51
N PHE A 487 -21.65 -26.28 -46.25
CA PHE A 487 -20.93 -25.66 -45.16
C PHE A 487 -19.99 -26.70 -44.54
N VAL A 488 -18.70 -26.60 -44.85
CA VAL A 488 -17.69 -27.58 -44.45
C VAL A 488 -17.24 -27.25 -43.00
N GLN A 489 -16.90 -28.29 -42.24
CA GLN A 489 -16.35 -28.16 -40.89
C GLN A 489 -15.03 -27.38 -40.92
N PRO A 490 -14.90 -26.29 -40.15
CA PRO A 490 -13.66 -25.52 -40.13
C PRO A 490 -12.58 -26.10 -39.23
N PHE A 491 -12.91 -26.90 -38.21
CA PHE A 491 -11.97 -27.41 -37.22
C PHE A 491 -11.50 -28.84 -37.54
N ASP A 492 -12.43 -29.76 -37.79
CA ASP A 492 -12.13 -31.13 -38.28
C ASP A 492 -12.49 -31.22 -39.75
N THR A 493 -11.73 -30.55 -40.61
CA THR A 493 -12.02 -30.41 -42.02
C THR A 493 -11.90 -31.77 -42.73
N PRO A 494 -12.99 -32.32 -43.30
CA PRO A 494 -12.95 -33.58 -44.00
C PRO A 494 -12.17 -33.46 -45.30
N TYR A 495 -11.47 -34.55 -45.65
CA TYR A 495 -10.81 -34.62 -46.95
C TYR A 495 -11.85 -34.94 -48.03
N PHE A 496 -11.97 -34.07 -49.00
CA PHE A 496 -12.76 -34.33 -50.22
C PHE A 496 -11.99 -33.79 -51.42
N LYS A 497 -12.25 -34.38 -52.60
CA LYS A 497 -11.71 -33.89 -53.87
C LYS A 497 -12.69 -32.89 -54.46
N ASP A 498 -12.15 -31.79 -54.95
CA ASP A 498 -12.86 -30.88 -55.85
C ASP A 498 -13.05 -31.64 -57.19
N GLU A 499 -14.28 -31.94 -57.53
CA GLU A 499 -14.65 -32.49 -58.87
C GLU A 499 -15.22 -31.37 -59.71
#